data_afb53d6772d02f28fffb05669a3b61ac
#
_entry.id   afb53d6772d02f28fffb05669a3b61ac
#
_cell.length_a   1.000
_cell.length_b   1.000
_cell.length_c   1.000
_cell.angle_alpha   90.00
_cell.angle_beta   90.00
_cell.angle_gamma   90.00
#
_symmetry.space_group_name_H-M   'P 1'
#
loop_
_entity.id
_entity.type
_entity.pdbx_description
1 polymer ?
#
loop_
_entity_poly.entity_id
_entity_poly.type
_entity_poly.pdbx_seq_one_letter_code
_entity_poly.pdbx_strand_id
1 'polypeptide(L)'
;MKFLKISLIGLIVALLSACTEVKESEPEIILIPDGFSGRLHVIFNAPNGKPPQYEGDSRVYDIPPSGVLVTQVDANAGWIESDKIKFFSVSRTGTRTPIIEASENTPESVRAIYFGSIGQAGPVYGCTIITQEYIVGTKSQRTDLKKLLTIFEAIKVKNIDKK
;
A
#
# COMPACT_ATOMS: atom_id res chain seq x y z
N MET A 1 -53.55 -5.77 -25.82
CA MET A 1 -52.89 -4.93 -24.79
C MET A 1 -52.28 -5.71 -23.58
N LYS A 2 -52.16 -7.03 -23.59
CA LYS A 2 -51.57 -7.80 -22.46
C LYS A 2 -50.08 -8.17 -22.65
N PHE A 3 -49.56 -8.15 -23.85
CA PHE A 3 -48.17 -8.56 -24.16
C PHE A 3 -47.09 -7.47 -23.84
N LEU A 4 -47.48 -6.20 -23.79
CA LEU A 4 -46.55 -5.10 -23.56
C LEU A 4 -46.11 -4.97 -22.09
N LYS A 5 -46.94 -5.44 -21.15
CA LYS A 5 -46.61 -5.38 -19.70
C LYS A 5 -45.55 -6.40 -19.24
N ILE A 6 -45.47 -7.56 -19.91
CA ILE A 6 -44.53 -8.62 -19.56
C ILE A 6 -43.10 -8.23 -19.98
N SER A 7 -42.94 -7.53 -21.09
CA SER A 7 -41.64 -7.07 -21.59
C SER A 7 -40.98 -6.01 -20.72
N LEU A 8 -41.79 -5.15 -20.07
CA LEU A 8 -41.25 -4.09 -19.19
C LEU A 8 -40.71 -4.63 -17.87
N ILE A 9 -41.35 -5.66 -17.30
CA ILE A 9 -40.88 -6.29 -16.06
C ILE A 9 -39.59 -7.08 -16.27
N GLY A 10 -39.45 -7.74 -17.42
CA GLY A 10 -38.22 -8.43 -17.80
C GLY A 10 -37.02 -7.50 -17.96
N LEU A 11 -37.22 -6.28 -18.46
CA LEU A 11 -36.17 -5.27 -18.62
C LEU A 11 -35.72 -4.68 -17.29
N ILE A 12 -36.61 -4.51 -16.30
CA ILE A 12 -36.29 -3.95 -14.98
C ILE A 12 -35.46 -4.96 -14.17
N VAL A 13 -35.74 -6.26 -14.28
CA VAL A 13 -34.99 -7.31 -13.57
C VAL A 13 -33.56 -7.43 -14.12
N ALA A 14 -33.34 -7.24 -15.42
CA ALA A 14 -32.02 -7.28 -16.04
C ALA A 14 -31.10 -6.10 -15.60
N LEU A 15 -31.68 -4.97 -15.21
CA LEU A 15 -30.94 -3.79 -14.76
C LEU A 15 -30.45 -3.88 -13.30
N LEU A 16 -31.00 -4.80 -12.49
CA LEU A 16 -30.62 -4.98 -11.09
C LEU A 16 -29.44 -5.94 -10.89
N SER A 17 -28.98 -6.62 -11.93
CA SER A 17 -27.89 -7.60 -11.85
C SER A 17 -26.48 -7.00 -12.05
N ALA A 18 -26.35 -5.70 -12.23
CA ALA A 18 -25.06 -5.02 -12.37
C ALA A 18 -24.51 -4.56 -11.00
N CYS A 19 -24.58 -5.42 -9.97
CA CYS A 19 -23.69 -5.26 -8.84
C CYS A 19 -22.30 -5.66 -9.33
N THR A 20 -21.43 -4.68 -9.60
CA THR A 20 -20.01 -4.91 -9.79
C THR A 20 -19.47 -5.54 -8.49
N GLU A 21 -18.99 -6.77 -8.57
CA GLU A 21 -18.27 -7.39 -7.45
C GLU A 21 -17.12 -6.44 -7.07
N VAL A 22 -17.13 -6.01 -5.81
CA VAL A 22 -16.00 -5.24 -5.26
C VAL A 22 -14.84 -6.21 -5.15
N LYS A 23 -13.81 -5.99 -5.95
CA LYS A 23 -12.59 -6.80 -5.91
C LYS A 23 -11.97 -6.67 -4.52
N GLU A 24 -11.81 -7.78 -3.81
CA GLU A 24 -11.01 -7.83 -2.60
C GLU A 24 -9.51 -7.75 -2.94
N SER A 25 -8.79 -6.99 -2.11
CA SER A 25 -7.34 -6.98 -2.15
C SER A 25 -6.77 -8.17 -1.40
N GLU A 26 -5.57 -8.61 -1.78
CA GLU A 26 -4.84 -9.65 -1.09
C GLU A 26 -4.37 -9.15 0.29
N PRO A 27 -4.29 -10.00 1.32
CA PRO A 27 -3.66 -9.64 2.59
C PRO A 27 -2.22 -9.17 2.40
N GLU A 28 -1.74 -8.31 3.30
CA GLU A 28 -0.40 -7.72 3.21
C GLU A 28 0.41 -7.91 4.49
N ILE A 29 1.69 -8.20 4.34
CA ILE A 29 2.69 -8.24 5.39
C ILE A 29 3.80 -7.25 5.04
N ILE A 30 3.95 -6.20 5.85
CA ILE A 30 4.98 -5.18 5.66
C ILE A 30 6.09 -5.42 6.68
N LEU A 31 7.27 -5.79 6.18
CA LEU A 31 8.47 -6.04 6.97
C LEU A 31 9.34 -4.79 6.96
N ILE A 32 9.53 -4.18 8.12
CA ILE A 32 10.22 -2.89 8.29
C ILE A 32 11.50 -3.12 9.09
N PRO A 33 12.66 -2.64 8.64
CA PRO A 33 13.90 -2.78 9.40
C PRO A 33 13.75 -2.22 10.81
N ASP A 34 14.31 -2.94 11.80
CA ASP A 34 14.32 -2.46 13.18
C ASP A 34 15.02 -1.10 13.28
N GLY A 35 14.46 -0.21 14.12
CA GLY A 35 14.94 1.15 14.28
C GLY A 35 14.57 2.10 13.13
N PHE A 36 13.95 1.64 12.04
CA PHE A 36 13.51 2.54 10.97
C PHE A 36 12.46 3.53 11.48
N SER A 37 12.65 4.80 11.15
CA SER A 37 11.69 5.88 11.40
C SER A 37 11.66 6.81 10.20
N GLY A 38 10.48 7.19 9.77
CA GLY A 38 10.28 8.07 8.62
C GLY A 38 9.19 7.56 7.68
N ARG A 39 9.15 8.12 6.47
CA ARG A 39 8.24 7.67 5.42
C ARG A 39 8.86 6.53 4.62
N LEU A 40 8.10 5.46 4.45
CA LEU A 40 8.43 4.40 3.52
C LEU A 40 7.54 4.47 2.28
N HIS A 41 8.07 3.99 1.16
CA HIS A 41 7.37 3.91 -0.11
C HIS A 41 7.46 2.49 -0.68
N VAL A 42 6.33 1.98 -1.16
CA VAL A 42 6.26 0.81 -2.03
C VAL A 42 5.89 1.30 -3.42
N ILE A 43 6.79 1.12 -4.38
CA ILE A 43 6.62 1.52 -5.77
C ILE A 43 6.31 0.26 -6.58
N PHE A 44 5.12 0.25 -7.17
CA PHE A 44 4.55 -0.90 -7.84
C PHE A 44 4.84 -0.93 -9.34
N ASN A 45 4.62 -2.09 -9.94
CA ASN A 45 4.63 -2.34 -11.38
C ASN A 45 5.92 -1.86 -12.06
N ALA A 46 7.04 -2.00 -11.37
CA ALA A 46 8.35 -1.60 -11.88
C ALA A 46 9.10 -2.81 -12.45
N PRO A 47 9.36 -2.88 -13.78
CA PRO A 47 9.99 -4.05 -14.41
C PRO A 47 11.34 -4.46 -13.79
N ASN A 48 12.09 -3.49 -13.26
CA ASN A 48 13.38 -3.71 -12.62
C ASN A 48 13.27 -3.83 -11.08
N GLY A 49 12.05 -3.92 -10.54
CA GLY A 49 11.79 -4.07 -9.12
C GLY A 49 12.06 -5.48 -8.60
N LYS A 50 11.95 -5.67 -7.29
CA LYS A 50 11.98 -7.00 -6.69
C LYS A 50 10.79 -7.83 -7.18
N PRO A 51 10.98 -9.13 -7.44
CA PRO A 51 9.86 -10.00 -7.79
C PRO A 51 8.85 -10.11 -6.63
N PRO A 52 7.59 -10.49 -6.92
CA PRO A 52 6.59 -10.74 -5.88
C PRO A 52 7.06 -11.74 -4.84
N GLN A 53 6.74 -11.47 -3.58
CA GLN A 53 6.98 -12.38 -2.45
C GLN A 53 5.67 -12.63 -1.73
N TYR A 54 5.46 -13.88 -1.27
CA TYR A 54 4.24 -14.30 -0.58
C TYR A 54 4.56 -15.15 0.64
N GLU A 55 3.72 -15.01 1.67
CA GLU A 55 3.64 -15.92 2.82
C GLU A 55 2.18 -16.38 2.93
N GLY A 56 1.90 -17.63 2.55
CA GLY A 56 0.53 -18.09 2.33
C GLY A 56 -0.14 -17.24 1.26
N ASP A 57 -1.29 -16.68 1.57
CA ASP A 57 -2.07 -15.82 0.67
C ASP A 57 -1.70 -14.33 0.80
N SER A 58 -0.75 -13.99 1.66
CA SER A 58 -0.37 -12.60 1.92
C SER A 58 0.79 -12.16 1.05
N ARG A 59 0.68 -10.99 0.43
CA ARG A 59 1.80 -10.29 -0.22
C ARG A 59 2.80 -9.86 0.84
N VAL A 60 4.09 -10.04 0.58
CA VAL A 60 5.15 -9.60 1.49
C VAL A 60 5.92 -8.43 0.88
N TYR A 61 5.95 -7.32 1.60
CA TYR A 61 6.74 -6.13 1.26
C TYR A 61 7.91 -6.00 2.23
N ASP A 62 9.08 -6.51 1.82
CA ASP A 62 10.33 -6.42 2.59
C ASP A 62 11.01 -5.07 2.30
N ILE A 63 10.76 -4.11 3.20
CA ILE A 63 11.24 -2.73 3.08
C ILE A 63 12.75 -2.68 3.36
N PRO A 64 13.55 -2.17 2.42
CA PRO A 64 14.98 -2.01 2.66
C PRO A 64 15.28 -0.85 3.63
N PRO A 65 16.51 -0.76 4.19
CA PRO A 65 16.90 0.33 5.09
C PRO A 65 16.72 1.74 4.52
N SER A 66 16.68 1.90 3.20
CA SER A 66 16.38 3.17 2.53
C SER A 66 14.93 3.62 2.68
N GLY A 67 14.03 2.76 3.15
CA GLY A 67 12.59 3.03 3.19
C GLY A 67 11.87 2.95 1.84
N VAL A 68 12.55 2.57 0.75
CA VAL A 68 11.97 2.53 -0.60
C VAL A 68 12.06 1.13 -1.17
N LEU A 69 10.93 0.47 -1.27
CA LEU A 69 10.77 -0.80 -1.99
C LEU A 69 10.29 -0.52 -3.41
N VAL A 70 10.99 -1.05 -4.40
CA VAL A 70 10.54 -1.09 -5.80
C VAL A 70 10.22 -2.53 -6.14
N THR A 71 9.02 -2.80 -6.60
CA THR A 71 8.55 -4.17 -6.86
C THR A 71 7.88 -4.30 -8.24
N GLN A 72 7.95 -5.51 -8.78
CA GLN A 72 7.28 -5.89 -10.02
C GLN A 72 5.79 -6.15 -9.81
N VAL A 73 5.36 -6.34 -8.55
CA VAL A 73 3.96 -6.64 -8.26
C VAL A 73 3.08 -5.45 -8.60
N ASP A 74 1.89 -5.71 -9.11
CA ASP A 74 0.87 -4.69 -9.34
C ASP A 74 0.36 -4.12 -8.01
N ALA A 75 -0.09 -2.88 -8.04
CA ALA A 75 -0.74 -2.27 -6.89
C ALA A 75 -1.91 -3.14 -6.42
N ASN A 76 -2.01 -3.31 -5.11
CA ASN A 76 -3.06 -4.11 -4.49
C ASN A 76 -4.38 -3.34 -4.47
N ALA A 77 -5.01 -3.25 -5.65
CA ALA A 77 -6.24 -2.50 -5.84
C ALA A 77 -7.45 -3.30 -5.40
N GLY A 78 -8.32 -2.67 -4.60
CA GLY A 78 -9.54 -3.26 -4.11
C GLY A 78 -9.82 -2.86 -2.67
N TRP A 79 -10.83 -3.49 -2.08
CA TRP A 79 -11.14 -3.34 -0.67
C TRP A 79 -10.28 -4.29 0.17
N ILE A 80 -9.65 -3.78 1.22
CA ILE A 80 -8.92 -4.57 2.20
C ILE A 80 -9.39 -4.21 3.61
N GLU A 81 -9.66 -5.21 4.43
CA GLU A 81 -9.92 -5.02 5.85
C GLU A 81 -8.60 -4.71 6.56
N SER A 82 -8.63 -3.77 7.51
CA SER A 82 -7.41 -3.30 8.19
C SER A 82 -6.68 -4.43 8.94
N ASP A 83 -7.38 -5.42 9.45
CA ASP A 83 -6.79 -6.57 10.13
C ASP A 83 -6.05 -7.54 9.19
N LYS A 84 -6.26 -7.41 7.87
CA LYS A 84 -5.53 -8.16 6.83
C LYS A 84 -4.18 -7.52 6.47
N ILE A 85 -3.88 -6.32 6.95
CA ILE A 85 -2.58 -5.66 6.79
C ILE A 85 -1.79 -5.81 8.09
N LYS A 86 -0.62 -6.43 8.03
CA LYS A 86 0.22 -6.67 9.21
C LYS A 86 1.59 -6.01 9.05
N PHE A 87 2.01 -5.30 10.10
CA PHE A 87 3.28 -4.61 10.14
C PHE A 87 4.22 -5.24 11.17
N PHE A 88 5.45 -5.48 10.76
CA PHE A 88 6.48 -6.04 11.67
C PHE A 88 7.78 -5.24 11.58
N SER A 89 8.36 -4.96 12.74
CA SER A 89 9.77 -4.61 12.85
C SER A 89 10.61 -5.87 12.70
N VAL A 90 11.65 -5.84 11.87
CA VAL A 90 12.52 -7.00 11.62
C VAL A 90 13.94 -6.69 12.08
N SER A 91 14.41 -7.46 13.06
CA SER A 91 15.78 -7.35 13.57
C SER A 91 16.80 -7.84 12.53
N ARG A 92 18.09 -7.56 12.77
CA ARG A 92 19.18 -8.09 11.93
C ARG A 92 19.26 -9.61 11.92
N THR A 93 18.71 -10.27 12.94
CA THR A 93 18.65 -11.74 13.05
C THR A 93 17.36 -12.32 12.45
N GLY A 94 16.50 -11.48 11.85
CA GLY A 94 15.25 -11.91 11.24
C GLY A 94 14.05 -12.03 12.21
N THR A 95 14.23 -11.70 13.50
CA THR A 95 13.13 -11.73 14.47
C THR A 95 12.11 -10.64 14.15
N ARG A 96 10.83 -11.02 14.06
CA ARG A 96 9.72 -10.12 13.78
C ARG A 96 9.02 -9.71 15.07
N THR A 97 8.81 -8.40 15.26
CA THR A 97 8.02 -7.81 16.35
C THR A 97 6.88 -6.99 15.74
N PRO A 98 5.60 -7.25 16.10
CA PRO A 98 4.48 -6.48 15.56
C PRO A 98 4.62 -4.98 15.86
N ILE A 99 4.24 -4.15 14.88
CA ILE A 99 4.08 -2.70 15.05
C ILE A 99 2.59 -2.40 14.93
N ILE A 100 2.05 -1.64 15.87
CA ILE A 100 0.62 -1.26 15.88
C ILE A 100 0.33 -0.18 14.83
N GLU A 101 -0.87 -0.19 14.29
CA GLU A 101 -1.42 0.98 13.60
C GLU A 101 -1.78 2.06 14.61
N ALA A 102 -1.51 3.31 14.23
CA ALA A 102 -1.82 4.45 15.07
C ALA A 102 -3.33 4.73 15.10
N SER A 103 -3.83 5.01 16.27
CA SER A 103 -5.18 5.51 16.54
C SER A 103 -5.12 6.88 17.20
N GLU A 104 -6.27 7.51 17.42
CA GLU A 104 -6.37 8.75 18.18
C GLU A 104 -5.79 8.62 19.59
N ASN A 105 -6.00 7.47 20.21
CA ASN A 105 -5.56 7.16 21.58
C ASN A 105 -4.10 6.66 21.66
N THR A 106 -3.38 6.56 20.56
CA THR A 106 -1.97 6.15 20.59
C THR A 106 -1.15 7.19 21.32
N PRO A 107 -0.41 6.84 22.41
CA PRO A 107 0.42 7.78 23.13
C PRO A 107 1.50 8.43 22.25
N GLU A 108 1.87 9.67 22.56
CA GLU A 108 2.83 10.48 21.78
C GLU A 108 4.19 9.80 21.59
N SER A 109 4.65 9.03 22.56
CA SER A 109 5.96 8.35 22.57
C SER A 109 5.95 6.99 21.91
N VAL A 110 4.78 6.44 21.60
CA VAL A 110 4.66 5.10 21.01
C VAL A 110 4.99 5.15 19.53
N ARG A 111 5.91 4.27 19.09
CA ARG A 111 6.21 4.04 17.69
C ARG A 111 5.08 3.24 17.06
N ALA A 112 4.48 3.77 16.03
CA ALA A 112 3.33 3.18 15.35
C ALA A 112 3.41 3.41 13.83
N ILE A 113 2.50 2.79 13.09
CA ILE A 113 2.30 3.02 11.67
C ILE A 113 1.19 4.04 11.48
N TYR A 114 1.48 5.07 10.71
CA TYR A 114 0.49 6.03 10.24
C TYR A 114 0.28 5.79 8.74
N PHE A 115 -0.96 5.60 8.35
CA PHE A 115 -1.28 5.47 6.94
C PHE A 115 -1.01 6.82 6.24
N GLY A 116 -0.31 6.77 5.13
CA GLY A 116 -0.03 7.94 4.31
C GLY A 116 -1.03 8.06 3.18
N SER A 117 -0.74 7.38 2.08
CA SER A 117 -1.63 7.37 0.91
C SER A 117 -1.26 6.27 -0.09
N ILE A 118 -2.24 5.92 -0.93
CA ILE A 118 -1.99 5.30 -2.23
C ILE A 118 -2.20 6.39 -3.26
N GLY A 119 -1.24 6.56 -4.17
CA GLY A 119 -1.31 7.60 -5.16
C GLY A 119 -0.57 7.27 -6.45
N GLN A 120 -0.70 8.18 -7.40
CA GLN A 120 0.03 8.11 -8.66
C GLN A 120 0.93 9.34 -8.79
N ALA A 121 2.15 9.12 -9.24
CA ALA A 121 3.07 10.18 -9.61
C ALA A 121 3.47 10.01 -11.07
N GLY A 122 3.42 11.09 -11.84
CA GLY A 122 3.83 11.02 -13.24
C GLY A 122 3.36 12.20 -14.09
N PRO A 123 3.81 12.27 -15.34
CA PRO A 123 4.75 11.32 -15.94
C PRO A 123 6.16 11.46 -15.35
N VAL A 124 6.73 10.35 -14.89
CA VAL A 124 8.15 10.26 -14.53
C VAL A 124 8.81 9.44 -15.62
N TYR A 125 9.65 10.07 -16.45
CA TYR A 125 10.28 9.45 -17.63
C TYR A 125 9.27 8.77 -18.58
N GLY A 126 8.09 9.39 -18.73
CA GLY A 126 7.02 8.88 -19.60
C GLY A 126 6.13 7.79 -18.98
N CYS A 127 6.38 7.42 -17.73
CA CYS A 127 5.58 6.41 -17.03
C CYS A 127 4.82 7.00 -15.85
N THR A 128 3.63 6.48 -15.58
CA THR A 128 2.91 6.72 -14.33
C THR A 128 3.36 5.69 -13.30
N ILE A 129 3.79 6.18 -12.14
CA ILE A 129 4.22 5.35 -11.01
C ILE A 129 3.07 5.28 -10.00
N ILE A 130 2.68 4.06 -9.60
CA ILE A 130 1.75 3.84 -8.50
C ILE A 130 2.58 3.56 -7.26
N THR A 131 2.26 4.24 -6.17
CA THR A 131 2.96 4.10 -4.89
C THR A 131 1.98 4.01 -3.73
N GLN A 132 2.36 3.22 -2.74
CA GLN A 132 1.75 3.20 -1.42
C GLN A 132 2.78 3.70 -0.42
N GLU A 133 2.37 4.57 0.49
CA GLU A 133 3.27 5.11 1.50
C GLU A 133 2.69 4.95 2.91
N TYR A 134 3.60 4.79 3.87
CA TYR A 134 3.31 4.78 5.29
C TYR A 134 4.34 5.62 6.03
N ILE A 135 3.96 6.16 7.18
CA ILE A 135 4.89 6.83 8.08
C ILE A 135 5.07 5.94 9.31
N VAL A 136 6.33 5.67 9.66
CA VAL A 136 6.71 4.86 10.82
C VAL A 136 7.39 5.78 11.83
N GLY A 137 6.90 5.82 13.06
CA GLY A 137 7.52 6.65 14.10
C GLY A 137 6.56 7.04 15.21
N THR A 138 6.92 8.03 15.97
CA THR A 138 6.08 8.66 17.00
C THR A 138 5.21 9.76 16.38
N LYS A 139 4.21 10.27 17.12
CA LYS A 139 3.37 11.37 16.62
C LYS A 139 4.19 12.61 16.25
N SER A 140 5.19 12.97 17.03
CA SER A 140 6.06 14.12 16.74
C SER A 140 6.89 13.92 15.47
N GLN A 141 7.38 12.70 15.22
CA GLN A 141 8.12 12.36 14.00
C GLN A 141 7.22 12.40 12.75
N ARG A 142 5.96 12.01 12.89
CA ARG A 142 4.97 12.11 11.81
C ARG A 142 4.76 13.53 11.32
N THR A 143 4.76 14.50 12.24
CA THR A 143 4.49 15.91 11.92
C THR A 143 5.71 16.67 11.40
N ASP A 144 6.91 16.13 11.53
CA ASP A 144 8.13 16.73 11.00
C ASP A 144 8.28 16.43 9.48
N LEU A 145 7.42 17.06 8.69
CA LEU A 145 7.33 16.80 7.24
C LEU A 145 8.65 17.08 6.49
N LYS A 146 9.53 17.93 7.05
CA LYS A 146 10.83 18.25 6.41
C LYS A 146 11.82 17.08 6.44
N LYS A 147 11.60 16.13 7.36
CA LYS A 147 12.45 14.93 7.49
C LYS A 147 11.86 13.71 6.81
N LEU A 148 10.66 13.82 6.26
CA LEU A 148 10.00 12.70 5.60
C LEU A 148 10.36 12.66 4.12
N LEU A 149 10.85 11.50 3.68
CA LEU A 149 11.18 11.24 2.28
C LEU A 149 9.97 11.47 1.36
N THR A 150 10.12 12.30 0.35
CA THR A 150 9.09 12.53 -0.66
C THR A 150 9.14 11.45 -1.73
N ILE A 151 8.06 11.28 -2.52
CA ILE A 151 8.05 10.33 -3.64
C ILE A 151 9.13 10.66 -4.68
N PHE A 152 9.40 11.93 -4.94
CA PHE A 152 10.44 12.35 -5.89
C PHE A 152 11.85 11.99 -5.41
N GLU A 153 12.10 12.11 -4.10
CA GLU A 153 13.36 11.67 -3.49
C GLU A 153 13.48 10.16 -3.51
N ALA A 154 12.38 9.43 -3.22
CA ALA A 154 12.34 7.98 -3.29
C ALA A 154 12.68 7.45 -4.69
N ILE A 155 12.17 8.09 -5.75
CA ILE A 155 12.47 7.76 -7.14
C ILE A 155 13.96 7.96 -7.42
N LYS A 156 14.57 9.07 -6.97
CA LYS A 156 16.00 9.35 -7.12
C LYS A 156 16.87 8.34 -6.39
N VAL A 157 16.50 7.99 -5.14
CA VAL A 157 17.23 6.99 -4.33
C VAL A 157 17.35 5.66 -5.06
N LYS A 158 16.36 5.27 -5.84
CA LYS A 158 16.34 3.98 -6.54
C LYS A 158 16.78 4.06 -8.00
N ASN A 159 17.17 5.22 -8.51
CA ASN A 159 17.53 5.41 -9.92
C ASN A 159 16.47 4.81 -10.88
N ILE A 160 15.19 4.89 -10.52
CA ILE A 160 14.08 4.39 -11.34
C ILE A 160 14.01 5.18 -12.65
N ASP A 161 14.61 6.35 -12.66
CA ASP A 161 14.73 7.30 -13.74
C ASP A 161 15.81 6.97 -14.76
N LYS A 162 16.63 5.96 -14.53
CA LYS A 162 17.67 5.56 -15.47
C LYS A 162 17.21 4.39 -16.32
N LYS A 163 16.72 4.68 -17.51
CA LYS A 163 16.72 3.79 -18.66
C LYS A 163 17.86 4.15 -19.60
#